data_f1a0d1e5eb949e38b9ef61e8788cd0a9
#
_entry.id   f1a0d1e5eb949e38b9ef61e8788cd0a9
#
_cell.length_a   1.000
_cell.length_b   1.000
_cell.length_c   1.000
_cell.angle_alpha   90.00
_cell.angle_beta   90.00
_cell.angle_gamma   90.00
#
_symmetry.space_group_name_H-M   'P 1'
#
loop_
_entity.id
_entity.type
_entity.pdbx_description
1 polymer ?
#
loop_
_entity_poly.entity_id
_entity_poly.type
_entity_poly.pdbx_seq_one_letter_code
_entity_poly.pdbx_strand_id
1 'polypeptide(L)'
;MVKRVRVVRMSVEQPLWRALAAYRVLTMLYALLLAAFARHDYERPWIAITFLSLMIVWTLATLPKVGSAAACTKRFLGADLAIALTGIVVTPLADLQAQHVDGPTLPSIWTAGSVLAFAIKGGWRWAGFASSLVAVANLIERGEPSRDTLHNVMLVWVASIAIGYVVEVA
;
A
#
# COMPACT_ATOMS: atom_id res chain seq x y z
N MET A 1 -2.70 -37.73 -4.98
CA MET A 1 -1.67 -36.70 -4.75
C MET A 1 -2.15 -35.27 -4.87
N VAL A 2 -3.07 -34.95 -5.78
CA VAL A 2 -3.59 -33.59 -6.04
C VAL A 2 -4.37 -32.96 -4.86
N LYS A 3 -5.04 -33.75 -4.03
CA LYS A 3 -5.86 -33.24 -2.91
C LYS A 3 -5.03 -32.63 -1.75
N ARG A 4 -3.82 -33.13 -1.50
CA ARG A 4 -2.94 -32.61 -0.41
C ARG A 4 -2.37 -31.24 -0.73
N VAL A 5 -2.00 -30.97 -1.98
CA VAL A 5 -1.46 -29.67 -2.40
C VAL A 5 -2.50 -28.55 -2.25
N ARG A 6 -3.77 -28.85 -2.55
CA ARG A 6 -4.87 -27.88 -2.42
C ARG A 6 -5.17 -27.50 -0.96
N VAL A 7 -5.08 -28.45 -0.05
CA VAL A 7 -5.34 -28.23 1.40
C VAL A 7 -4.23 -27.39 2.04
N VAL A 8 -2.97 -27.61 1.67
CA VAL A 8 -1.84 -26.83 2.20
C VAL A 8 -1.91 -25.37 1.69
N ARG A 9 -2.23 -25.17 0.42
CA ARG A 9 -2.39 -23.81 -0.14
C ARG A 9 -3.48 -23.02 0.57
N MET A 10 -4.63 -23.64 0.85
CA MET A 10 -5.71 -22.98 1.60
C MET A 10 -5.34 -22.68 3.05
N SER A 11 -4.42 -23.43 3.68
CA SER A 11 -4.02 -23.21 5.06
C SER A 11 -3.09 -22.01 5.25
N VAL A 12 -2.31 -21.65 4.25
CA VAL A 12 -1.37 -20.53 4.31
C VAL A 12 -2.01 -19.22 3.81
N GLU A 13 -2.84 -19.28 2.78
CA GLU A 13 -3.46 -18.08 2.19
C GLU A 13 -4.38 -17.34 3.18
N GLN A 14 -5.22 -18.04 3.92
CA GLN A 14 -6.21 -17.42 4.79
C GLN A 14 -5.60 -16.61 5.96
N PRO A 15 -4.56 -17.09 6.67
CA PRO A 15 -3.85 -16.29 7.67
C PRO A 15 -3.21 -15.04 7.07
N LEU A 16 -2.62 -15.14 5.86
CA LEU A 16 -2.00 -14.00 5.17
C LEU A 16 -3.02 -12.91 4.83
N TRP A 17 -4.22 -13.29 4.35
CA TRP A 17 -5.27 -12.30 4.08
C TRP A 17 -5.79 -11.63 5.36
N ARG A 18 -5.90 -12.35 6.47
CA ARG A 18 -6.24 -11.77 7.77
C ARG A 18 -5.16 -10.83 8.29
N ALA A 19 -3.89 -11.23 8.14
CA ALA A 19 -2.76 -10.39 8.50
C ALA A 19 -2.73 -9.11 7.66
N LEU A 20 -3.02 -9.21 6.34
CA LEU A 20 -3.12 -8.05 5.46
C LEU A 20 -4.27 -7.13 5.86
N ALA A 21 -5.43 -7.65 6.25
CA ALA A 21 -6.55 -6.84 6.73
C ALA A 21 -6.18 -6.08 8.01
N ALA A 22 -5.54 -6.74 8.97
CA ALA A 22 -5.03 -6.11 10.18
C ALA A 22 -3.96 -5.05 9.86
N TYR A 23 -3.01 -5.36 8.99
CA TYR A 23 -1.98 -4.43 8.51
C TYR A 23 -2.60 -3.15 7.93
N ARG A 24 -3.64 -3.27 7.11
CA ARG A 24 -4.33 -2.12 6.50
C ARG A 24 -4.97 -1.19 7.53
N VAL A 25 -5.61 -1.76 8.54
CA VAL A 25 -6.20 -0.95 9.62
C VAL A 25 -5.11 -0.24 10.42
N LEU A 26 -4.04 -0.96 10.78
CA LEU A 26 -2.93 -0.37 11.54
C LEU A 26 -2.22 0.74 10.76
N THR A 27 -1.96 0.53 9.48
CA THR A 27 -1.30 1.54 8.65
C THR A 27 -2.19 2.73 8.32
N MET A 28 -3.50 2.52 8.21
CA MET A 28 -4.48 3.61 8.13
C MET A 28 -4.45 4.47 9.40
N LEU A 29 -4.51 3.85 10.57
CA LEU A 29 -4.42 4.56 11.85
C LEU A 29 -3.10 5.31 11.98
N TYR A 30 -2.00 4.71 11.57
CA TYR A 30 -0.69 5.34 11.56
C TYR A 30 -0.65 6.56 10.62
N ALA A 31 -1.19 6.46 9.40
CA ALA A 31 -1.25 7.59 8.47
C ALA A 31 -2.10 8.75 9.03
N LEU A 32 -3.24 8.44 9.68
CA LEU A 32 -4.07 9.44 10.34
C LEU A 32 -3.35 10.11 11.50
N LEU A 33 -2.60 9.35 12.28
CA LEU A 33 -1.79 9.88 13.38
C LEU A 33 -0.72 10.84 12.87
N LEU A 34 0.03 10.44 11.83
CA LEU A 34 1.03 11.31 11.19
C LEU A 34 0.41 12.60 10.67
N ALA A 35 -0.73 12.50 9.96
CA ALA A 35 -1.43 13.68 9.45
C ALA A 35 -1.94 14.59 10.57
N ALA A 36 -2.36 14.04 11.70
CA ALA A 36 -2.77 14.82 12.86
C ALA A 36 -1.60 15.59 13.49
N PHE A 37 -0.41 15.02 13.52
CA PHE A 37 0.81 15.71 13.96
C PHE A 37 1.25 16.78 12.96
N ALA A 38 1.21 16.48 11.66
CA ALA A 38 1.60 17.39 10.59
C ALA A 38 0.50 18.40 10.20
N ARG A 39 -0.58 18.50 10.93
CA ARG A 39 -1.75 19.33 10.56
C ARG A 39 -1.44 20.82 10.33
N HIS A 40 -0.41 21.34 10.98
CA HIS A 40 0.02 22.74 10.86
C HIS A 40 0.95 22.99 9.68
N ASP A 41 1.48 21.92 9.08
CA ASP A 41 2.45 21.99 7.98
C ASP A 41 1.73 21.99 6.61
N TYR A 42 0.43 21.66 6.56
CA TYR A 42 -0.34 21.66 5.32
C TYR A 42 -0.81 23.07 4.97
N GLU A 43 -0.37 23.58 3.81
CA GLU A 43 -0.91 24.83 3.26
C GLU A 43 -2.36 24.68 2.80
N ARG A 44 -2.73 23.49 2.33
CA ARG A 44 -4.08 23.17 1.87
C ARG A 44 -4.66 21.96 2.62
N PRO A 45 -5.01 22.15 3.90
CA PRO A 45 -5.44 21.03 4.75
C PRO A 45 -6.69 20.32 4.23
N TRP A 46 -7.54 21.00 3.44
CA TRP A 46 -8.73 20.40 2.86
C TRP A 46 -8.39 19.25 1.88
N ILE A 47 -7.26 19.31 1.14
CA ILE A 47 -6.81 18.25 0.23
C ILE A 47 -6.43 17.02 1.06
N ALA A 48 -5.62 17.21 2.11
CA ALA A 48 -5.23 16.15 3.02
C ALA A 48 -6.45 15.49 3.68
N ILE A 49 -7.38 16.29 4.22
CA ILE A 49 -8.61 15.81 4.85
C ILE A 49 -9.46 15.01 3.87
N THR A 50 -9.63 15.51 2.63
CA THR A 50 -10.43 14.83 1.61
C THR A 50 -9.82 13.48 1.25
N PHE A 51 -8.51 13.42 1.02
CA PHE A 51 -7.83 12.17 0.68
C PHE A 51 -7.86 11.17 1.85
N LEU A 52 -7.57 11.61 3.06
CA LEU A 52 -7.59 10.75 4.25
C LEU A 52 -9.01 10.22 4.53
N SER A 53 -10.04 11.04 4.33
CA SER A 53 -11.43 10.59 4.44
C SER A 53 -11.76 9.53 3.40
N LEU A 54 -11.33 9.71 2.14
CA LEU A 54 -11.46 8.72 1.09
C LEU A 54 -10.75 7.41 1.47
N MET A 55 -9.53 7.50 1.99
CA MET A 55 -8.72 6.36 2.42
C MET A 55 -9.40 5.58 3.56
N ILE A 56 -10.00 6.28 4.53
CA ILE A 56 -10.77 5.65 5.63
C ILE A 56 -11.97 4.90 5.05
N VAL A 57 -12.81 5.59 4.27
CA VAL A 57 -14.02 5.01 3.67
C VAL A 57 -13.65 3.80 2.81
N TRP A 58 -12.62 3.92 1.98
CA TRP A 58 -12.14 2.82 1.13
C TRP A 58 -11.65 1.64 1.96
N THR A 59 -10.81 1.89 2.97
CA THR A 59 -10.28 0.83 3.83
C THR A 59 -11.41 0.07 4.53
N LEU A 60 -12.34 0.78 5.16
CA LEU A 60 -13.46 0.17 5.88
C LEU A 60 -14.42 -0.57 4.95
N ALA A 61 -14.77 0.02 3.81
CA ALA A 61 -15.66 -0.61 2.82
C ALA A 61 -15.05 -1.86 2.17
N THR A 62 -13.73 -1.92 2.08
CA THR A 62 -13.02 -3.02 1.42
C THR A 62 -12.46 -4.07 2.38
N LEU A 63 -12.51 -3.83 3.68
CA LEU A 63 -12.02 -4.76 4.70
C LEU A 63 -12.56 -6.19 4.55
N PRO A 64 -13.88 -6.40 4.26
CA PRO A 64 -14.39 -7.76 4.04
C PRO A 64 -13.82 -8.44 2.79
N LYS A 65 -13.46 -7.64 1.77
CA LYS A 65 -12.88 -8.15 0.51
C LYS A 65 -11.42 -8.56 0.69
N VAL A 66 -10.67 -7.81 1.49
CA VAL A 66 -9.26 -8.08 1.78
C VAL A 66 -9.10 -9.29 2.71
N GLY A 67 -10.11 -9.63 3.51
CA GLY A 67 -10.07 -10.78 4.41
C GLY A 67 -10.19 -12.15 3.74
N SER A 68 -10.37 -12.22 2.40
CA SER A 68 -10.60 -13.48 1.68
C SER A 68 -10.05 -13.45 0.25
N ALA A 69 -9.32 -14.51 -0.10
CA ALA A 69 -8.75 -14.68 -1.45
C ALA A 69 -9.81 -14.66 -2.57
N ALA A 70 -11.00 -15.19 -2.30
CA ALA A 70 -12.08 -15.28 -3.27
C ALA A 70 -12.71 -13.91 -3.57
N ALA A 71 -12.81 -13.04 -2.56
CA ALA A 71 -13.40 -11.71 -2.71
C ALA A 71 -12.42 -10.69 -3.32
N CYS A 72 -11.12 -10.95 -3.29
CA CYS A 72 -10.09 -10.08 -3.82
C CYS A 72 -9.93 -10.28 -5.34
N THR A 73 -10.66 -9.48 -6.11
CA THR A 73 -10.62 -9.52 -7.58
C THR A 73 -9.47 -8.67 -8.14
N LYS A 74 -9.05 -8.95 -9.40
CA LYS A 74 -8.03 -8.14 -10.09
C LYS A 74 -8.45 -6.66 -10.24
N ARG A 75 -9.74 -6.41 -10.47
CA ARG A 75 -10.30 -5.04 -10.57
C ARG A 75 -10.18 -4.30 -9.24
N PHE A 76 -10.45 -5.01 -8.15
CA PHE A 76 -10.30 -4.46 -6.81
C PHE A 76 -8.83 -4.10 -6.52
N LEU A 77 -7.89 -5.00 -6.82
CA LEU A 77 -6.45 -4.74 -6.66
C LEU A 77 -5.99 -3.53 -7.46
N GLY A 78 -6.45 -3.41 -8.72
CA GLY A 78 -6.14 -2.25 -9.56
C GLY A 78 -6.68 -0.93 -8.99
N ALA A 79 -7.94 -0.92 -8.53
CA ALA A 79 -8.54 0.25 -7.90
C ALA A 79 -7.82 0.64 -6.61
N ASP A 80 -7.46 -0.35 -5.80
CA ASP A 80 -6.75 -0.16 -4.55
C ASP A 80 -5.35 0.46 -4.75
N LEU A 81 -4.61 -0.07 -5.71
CA LEU A 81 -3.31 0.50 -6.10
C LEU A 81 -3.47 1.90 -6.69
N ALA A 82 -4.51 2.15 -7.51
CA ALA A 82 -4.77 3.46 -8.08
C ALA A 82 -5.03 4.52 -7.00
N ILE A 83 -5.79 4.19 -5.95
CA ILE A 83 -6.00 5.08 -4.80
C ILE A 83 -4.68 5.34 -4.08
N ALA A 84 -3.85 4.31 -3.86
CA ALA A 84 -2.54 4.47 -3.24
C ALA A 84 -1.62 5.40 -4.05
N LEU A 85 -1.54 5.20 -5.36
CA LEU A 85 -0.75 6.05 -6.26
C LEU A 85 -1.28 7.48 -6.31
N THR A 86 -2.60 7.66 -6.35
CA THR A 86 -3.23 8.99 -6.30
C THR A 86 -2.84 9.73 -5.02
N GLY A 87 -2.83 9.05 -3.89
CA GLY A 87 -2.40 9.65 -2.62
C GLY A 87 -0.96 10.14 -2.63
N ILE A 88 -0.05 9.38 -3.24
CA ILE A 88 1.35 9.80 -3.38
C ILE A 88 1.44 11.06 -4.24
N VAL A 89 0.80 11.05 -5.43
CA VAL A 89 0.87 12.16 -6.38
C VAL A 89 0.14 13.42 -5.89
N VAL A 90 -0.88 13.27 -5.04
CA VAL A 90 -1.64 14.40 -4.47
C VAL A 90 -0.91 15.02 -3.26
N THR A 91 0.03 14.33 -2.64
CA THR A 91 0.77 14.83 -1.47
C THR A 91 1.38 16.23 -1.70
N PRO A 92 2.12 16.51 -2.80
CA PRO A 92 2.68 17.83 -3.05
C PRO A 92 1.64 18.93 -3.25
N LEU A 93 0.40 18.59 -3.60
CA LEU A 93 -0.68 19.57 -3.73
C LEU A 93 -1.25 20.00 -2.37
N ALA A 94 -1.14 19.15 -1.36
CA ALA A 94 -1.56 19.45 0.00
C ALA A 94 -0.50 20.24 0.76
N ASP A 95 0.77 20.00 0.45
CA ASP A 95 1.93 20.57 1.10
C ASP A 95 2.91 21.09 0.04
N LEU A 96 2.92 22.41 -0.20
CA LEU A 96 3.88 23.04 -1.11
C LEU A 96 5.30 23.13 -0.51
N GLN A 97 5.44 22.97 0.81
CA GLN A 97 6.74 22.88 1.49
C GLN A 97 7.32 21.45 1.47
N ALA A 98 6.56 20.45 1.06
CA ALA A 98 7.04 19.05 0.93
C ALA A 98 8.21 18.89 -0.07
N GLN A 99 8.56 19.92 -0.82
CA GLN A 99 9.84 19.99 -1.51
C GLN A 99 11.05 20.03 -0.55
N HIS A 100 10.83 20.23 0.74
CA HIS A 100 11.80 20.04 1.79
C HIS A 100 11.75 18.61 2.31
N VAL A 101 12.32 17.73 1.53
CA VAL A 101 13.09 16.48 1.78
C VAL A 101 12.53 15.40 2.72
N ASP A 102 11.77 15.67 3.79
CA ASP A 102 11.57 14.67 4.87
C ASP A 102 10.12 14.38 5.29
N GLY A 103 9.12 14.97 4.65
CA GLY A 103 7.72 14.74 4.99
C GLY A 103 7.20 13.36 4.54
N PRO A 104 6.41 12.65 5.36
CA PRO A 104 5.75 11.42 4.91
C PRO A 104 4.65 11.75 3.88
N THR A 105 4.54 10.91 2.83
CA THR A 105 3.41 11.02 1.89
C THR A 105 2.08 10.80 2.61
N LEU A 106 0.99 11.41 2.13
CA LEU A 106 -0.35 11.29 2.75
C LEU A 106 -0.76 9.85 3.04
N PRO A 107 -0.61 8.89 2.09
CA PRO A 107 -0.91 7.49 2.39
C PRO A 107 0.17 6.79 3.20
N SER A 108 1.38 7.34 3.32
CA SER A 108 2.50 6.76 4.07
C SER A 108 2.66 5.24 3.79
N ILE A 109 2.91 4.44 4.82
CA ILE A 109 3.09 2.99 4.71
C ILE A 109 1.81 2.22 4.33
N TRP A 110 0.63 2.86 4.29
CA TRP A 110 -0.61 2.23 3.84
C TRP A 110 -0.51 1.72 2.38
N THR A 111 0.27 2.39 1.54
CA THR A 111 0.52 1.95 0.14
C THR A 111 1.14 0.57 0.05
N ALA A 112 1.96 0.18 1.02
CA ALA A 112 2.56 -1.15 1.06
C ALA A 112 1.50 -2.25 1.19
N GLY A 113 0.34 -1.97 1.82
CA GLY A 113 -0.79 -2.89 1.89
C GLY A 113 -1.37 -3.26 0.53
N SER A 114 -1.42 -2.29 -0.40
CA SER A 114 -1.84 -2.55 -1.79
C SER A 114 -0.82 -3.43 -2.52
N VAL A 115 0.46 -3.16 -2.37
CA VAL A 115 1.54 -3.98 -2.95
C VAL A 115 1.52 -5.40 -2.40
N LEU A 116 1.35 -5.56 -1.09
CA LEU A 116 1.25 -6.88 -0.44
C LEU A 116 0.04 -7.67 -0.94
N ALA A 117 -1.09 -7.01 -1.21
CA ALA A 117 -2.25 -7.66 -1.80
C ALA A 117 -1.95 -8.24 -3.19
N PHE A 118 -1.18 -7.53 -4.01
CA PHE A 118 -0.68 -8.04 -5.29
C PHE A 118 0.27 -9.22 -5.10
N ALA A 119 1.17 -9.16 -4.11
CA ALA A 119 2.10 -10.25 -3.79
C ALA A 119 1.35 -11.54 -3.41
N ILE A 120 0.36 -11.42 -2.51
CA ILE A 120 -0.42 -12.58 -2.02
C ILE A 120 -1.28 -13.18 -3.14
N LYS A 121 -1.85 -12.34 -4.02
CA LYS A 121 -2.76 -12.81 -5.07
C LYS A 121 -2.07 -13.31 -6.32
N GLY A 122 -0.94 -12.72 -6.69
CA GLY A 122 -0.30 -12.93 -7.99
C GLY A 122 1.16 -13.34 -7.95
N GLY A 123 1.71 -13.55 -6.75
CA GLY A 123 3.11 -13.95 -6.56
C GLY A 123 4.10 -12.81 -6.82
N TRP A 124 5.39 -13.16 -6.93
CA TRP A 124 6.48 -12.20 -6.98
C TRP A 124 6.46 -11.25 -8.19
N ARG A 125 5.96 -11.72 -9.36
CA ARG A 125 5.88 -10.89 -10.58
C ARG A 125 4.91 -9.72 -10.41
N TRP A 126 3.73 -9.99 -9.83
CA TRP A 126 2.73 -8.97 -9.56
C TRP A 126 3.18 -8.03 -8.43
N ALA A 127 3.88 -8.58 -7.43
CA ALA A 127 4.54 -7.80 -6.39
C ALA A 127 5.55 -6.82 -6.98
N GLY A 128 6.46 -7.29 -7.84
CA GLY A 128 7.45 -6.47 -8.52
C GLY A 128 6.81 -5.38 -9.38
N PHE A 129 5.74 -5.71 -10.13
CA PHE A 129 5.01 -4.73 -10.92
C PHE A 129 4.39 -3.61 -10.06
N ALA A 130 3.64 -3.98 -9.01
CA ALA A 130 3.01 -3.01 -8.13
C ALA A 130 4.03 -2.15 -7.38
N SER A 131 5.11 -2.74 -6.87
CA SER A 131 6.21 -2.01 -6.22
C SER A 131 6.89 -1.03 -7.15
N SER A 132 7.09 -1.41 -8.43
CA SER A 132 7.71 -0.53 -9.42
C SER A 132 6.82 0.69 -9.72
N LEU A 133 5.49 0.52 -9.79
CA LEU A 133 4.57 1.64 -9.95
C LEU A 133 4.61 2.59 -8.75
N VAL A 134 4.66 2.05 -7.53
CA VAL A 134 4.80 2.86 -6.30
C VAL A 134 6.15 3.58 -6.29
N ALA A 135 7.23 2.93 -6.73
CA ALA A 135 8.55 3.55 -6.86
C ALA A 135 8.53 4.74 -7.81
N VAL A 136 7.94 4.57 -9.00
CA VAL A 136 7.80 5.65 -9.98
C VAL A 136 6.96 6.81 -9.43
N ALA A 137 5.86 6.50 -8.74
CA ALA A 137 5.02 7.54 -8.14
C ALA A 137 5.77 8.35 -7.08
N ASN A 138 6.57 7.69 -6.22
CA ASN A 138 7.41 8.37 -5.23
C ASN A 138 8.52 9.23 -5.88
N LEU A 139 9.10 8.77 -6.99
CA LEU A 139 10.09 9.56 -7.73
C LEU A 139 9.46 10.80 -8.38
N ILE A 140 8.24 10.66 -8.92
CA ILE A 140 7.49 11.79 -9.49
C ILE A 140 7.12 12.80 -8.40
N GLU A 141 6.68 12.31 -7.25
CA GLU A 141 6.26 13.14 -6.12
C GLU A 141 7.42 13.98 -5.58
N ARG A 142 8.60 13.39 -5.44
CA ARG A 142 9.76 14.07 -4.85
C ARG A 142 10.62 14.84 -5.85
N GLY A 143 10.47 14.58 -7.14
CA GLY A 143 11.24 15.22 -8.22
C GLY A 143 12.71 14.78 -8.26
N GLU A 144 13.31 14.39 -7.14
CA GLU A 144 14.70 13.93 -7.04
C GLU A 144 14.81 12.63 -6.21
N PRO A 145 15.71 11.71 -6.61
CA PRO A 145 15.93 10.46 -5.86
C PRO A 145 16.74 10.76 -4.58
N SER A 146 16.07 10.96 -3.45
CA SER A 146 16.74 11.04 -2.15
C SER A 146 17.16 9.64 -1.67
N ARG A 147 18.17 9.58 -0.77
CA ARG A 147 18.63 8.30 -0.17
C ARG A 147 17.49 7.59 0.57
N ASP A 148 16.66 8.34 1.29
CA ASP A 148 15.55 7.80 2.06
C ASP A 148 14.43 7.28 1.16
N THR A 149 14.14 7.97 0.05
CA THR A 149 13.20 7.50 -0.96
C THR A 149 13.68 6.18 -1.58
N LEU A 150 14.95 6.11 -1.98
CA LEU A 150 15.52 4.89 -2.54
C LEU A 150 15.50 3.74 -1.53
N HIS A 151 15.84 4.02 -0.26
CA HIS A 151 15.81 3.01 0.81
C HIS A 151 14.39 2.46 1.02
N ASN A 152 13.39 3.32 1.15
CA ASN A 152 11.99 2.93 1.35
C ASN A 152 11.44 2.15 0.15
N VAL A 153 11.74 2.59 -1.07
CA VAL A 153 11.36 1.90 -2.31
C VAL A 153 11.98 0.51 -2.36
N MET A 154 13.27 0.38 -2.06
CA MET A 154 13.98 -0.90 -2.05
C MET A 154 13.42 -1.84 -0.98
N LEU A 155 13.13 -1.33 0.22
CA LEU A 155 12.52 -2.15 1.29
C LEU A 155 11.17 -2.72 0.85
N VAL A 156 10.28 -1.89 0.31
CA VAL A 156 8.95 -2.34 -0.16
C VAL A 156 9.11 -3.33 -1.31
N TRP A 157 10.02 -3.07 -2.23
CA TRP A 157 10.27 -3.92 -3.39
C TRP A 157 10.80 -5.31 -2.98
N VAL A 158 11.83 -5.36 -2.15
CA VAL A 158 12.43 -6.62 -1.66
C VAL A 158 11.43 -7.38 -0.80
N ALA A 159 10.77 -6.72 0.16
CA ALA A 159 9.81 -7.37 1.04
C ALA A 159 8.62 -7.97 0.27
N SER A 160 8.06 -7.23 -0.68
CA SER A 160 6.91 -7.69 -1.45
C SER A 160 7.26 -8.85 -2.40
N ILE A 161 8.44 -8.82 -3.03
CA ILE A 161 8.92 -9.92 -3.88
C ILE A 161 9.18 -11.16 -3.03
N ALA A 162 9.82 -11.02 -1.85
CA ALA A 162 10.07 -12.14 -0.95
C ALA A 162 8.76 -12.80 -0.51
N ILE A 163 7.77 -12.01 -0.10
CA ILE A 163 6.44 -12.52 0.28
C ILE A 163 5.75 -13.17 -0.92
N GLY A 164 5.78 -12.52 -2.09
CA GLY A 164 5.20 -13.08 -3.32
C GLY A 164 5.84 -14.40 -3.74
N TYR A 165 7.15 -14.53 -3.56
CA TYR A 165 7.87 -15.78 -3.81
C TYR A 165 7.47 -16.88 -2.84
N VAL A 166 7.41 -16.57 -1.54
CA VAL A 166 6.97 -17.55 -0.51
C VAL A 166 5.56 -18.04 -0.80
N VAL A 167 4.64 -17.14 -1.20
CA VAL A 167 3.26 -17.51 -1.54
C VAL A 167 3.19 -18.40 -2.79
N GLU A 168 4.08 -18.19 -3.76
CA GLU A 168 4.12 -18.97 -5.00
C GLU A 168 4.67 -20.38 -4.78
N VAL A 169 5.62 -20.53 -3.85
CA VAL A 169 6.29 -21.82 -3.55
C VAL A 169 5.50 -22.66 -2.52
N ALA A 170 4.72 -22.02 -1.64
CA ALA A 170 3.90 -22.71 -0.63
C ALA A 170 2.65 -23.36 -1.23
#